data_77b4186eefd1e55eca15f07618e6b5b6
#
_entry.id   77b4186eefd1e55eca15f07618e6b5b6
#
_cell.length_a   1.000
_cell.length_b   1.000
_cell.length_c   1.000
_cell.angle_alpha   90.00
_cell.angle_beta   90.00
_cell.angle_gamma   90.00
#
_symmetry.space_group_name_H-M   'P 1'
#
loop_
_entity.id
_entity.type
_entity.pdbx_description
1 polymer ?
#
loop_
_entity_poly.entity_id
_entity_poly.type
_entity_poly.pdbx_seq_one_letter_code
_entity_poly.pdbx_strand_id
1 'polypeptide(L)'
;MAIVKIGWSGGKDSTRAVMAHIQRGDKVKAVCYVPMFTKEIPLISKKHYEFILKTAEYFRGLGAEVYFANGGLTYYEYVTHIAKKGKNKGQIFGFPIVGRGMCGFKRDGKLKALALCDVGKYDYEGVGIAYDETKRHGQLTDNLRSILFEEKITEDDATEWCKENCLYSPHYSCTGKKKMRDGCALCFNASEKERQEWFEDYPEAIPLVIELQNIVKEQRPERPPLRDYKYFLE
;
A
#
# COMPACT_ATOMS: atom_id res chain seq x y z
N MET A 1 1.96 25.98 13.07
CA MET A 1 0.87 25.23 12.42
C MET A 1 1.19 25.18 10.94
N ALA A 2 1.54 24.02 10.43
CA ALA A 2 1.85 23.80 9.02
C ALA A 2 0.68 23.10 8.31
N ILE A 3 0.65 23.14 6.98
CA ILE A 3 -0.24 22.31 6.14
C ILE A 3 0.61 21.15 5.62
N VAL A 4 0.30 19.94 6.03
CA VAL A 4 1.10 18.76 5.74
C VAL A 4 0.34 17.78 4.85
N LYS A 5 0.90 17.46 3.67
CA LYS A 5 0.45 16.31 2.88
C LYS A 5 1.17 15.06 3.38
N ILE A 6 0.46 14.04 3.83
CA ILE A 6 1.07 12.83 4.38
C ILE A 6 0.56 11.58 3.68
N GLY A 7 1.46 10.75 3.18
CA GLY A 7 1.14 9.42 2.65
C GLY A 7 0.75 8.47 3.77
N TRP A 8 -0.47 7.95 3.71
CA TRP A 8 -1.02 7.02 4.70
C TRP A 8 -1.42 5.69 4.04
N SER A 9 -1.09 4.57 4.66
CA SER A 9 -1.36 3.23 4.12
C SER A 9 -2.21 2.36 5.05
N GLY A 10 -2.68 2.89 6.18
CA GLY A 10 -3.29 2.10 7.25
C GLY A 10 -2.28 1.37 8.15
N GLY A 11 -0.98 1.41 7.81
CA GLY A 11 0.08 0.84 8.64
C GLY A 11 0.36 1.67 9.89
N LYS A 12 0.84 1.02 10.95
CA LYS A 12 1.08 1.62 12.27
C LYS A 12 1.89 2.93 12.23
N ASP A 13 3.02 2.93 11.50
CA ASP A 13 3.92 4.09 11.45
C ASP A 13 3.27 5.28 10.73
N SER A 14 2.62 5.03 9.58
CA SER A 14 1.90 6.07 8.85
C SER A 14 0.67 6.58 9.63
N THR A 15 -0.02 5.72 10.38
CA THR A 15 -1.16 6.08 11.23
C THR A 15 -0.68 6.94 12.41
N ARG A 16 0.41 6.51 13.09
CA ARG A 16 1.01 7.30 14.18
C ARG A 16 1.52 8.65 13.69
N ALA A 17 2.10 8.71 12.48
CA ALA A 17 2.58 9.96 11.91
C ALA A 17 1.43 10.95 11.60
N VAL A 18 0.30 10.49 11.05
CA VAL A 18 -0.90 11.31 10.87
C VAL A 18 -1.35 11.88 12.21
N MET A 19 -1.46 11.04 13.24
CA MET A 19 -1.89 11.46 14.56
C MET A 19 -0.92 12.41 15.25
N ALA A 20 0.40 12.22 15.10
CA ALA A 20 1.40 13.14 15.63
C ALA A 20 1.25 14.55 15.04
N HIS A 21 1.03 14.66 13.73
CA HIS A 21 0.74 15.96 13.10
C HIS A 21 -0.54 16.59 13.61
N ILE A 22 -1.63 15.81 13.76
CA ILE A 22 -2.90 16.31 14.32
C ILE A 22 -2.69 16.82 15.76
N GLN A 23 -2.00 16.04 16.59
CA GLN A 23 -1.69 16.39 17.99
C GLN A 23 -0.81 17.65 18.11
N ARG A 24 0.12 17.83 17.15
CA ARG A 24 0.94 19.06 17.06
C ARG A 24 0.14 20.30 16.60
N GLY A 25 -1.09 20.10 16.15
CA GLY A 25 -1.96 21.16 15.65
C GLY A 25 -1.73 21.54 14.19
N ASP A 26 -1.08 20.68 13.40
CA ASP A 26 -0.92 20.86 11.97
C ASP A 26 -2.24 20.59 11.22
N LYS A 27 -2.44 21.27 10.08
CA LYS A 27 -3.51 20.92 9.13
C LYS A 27 -3.06 19.74 8.30
N VAL A 28 -3.71 18.61 8.48
CA VAL A 28 -3.31 17.36 7.83
C VAL A 28 -4.15 17.07 6.60
N LYS A 29 -3.48 16.78 5.49
CA LYS A 29 -4.02 16.24 4.24
C LYS A 29 -3.49 14.82 4.07
N ALA A 30 -4.17 13.83 4.65
CA ALA A 30 -3.80 12.43 4.56
C ALA A 30 -4.19 11.86 3.21
N VAL A 31 -3.22 11.32 2.47
CA VAL A 31 -3.43 10.69 1.17
C VAL A 31 -3.26 9.18 1.31
N CYS A 32 -4.35 8.45 1.26
CA CYS A 32 -4.37 7.00 1.32
C CYS A 32 -4.30 6.40 -0.08
N TYR A 33 -3.40 5.45 -0.28
CA TYR A 33 -3.42 4.58 -1.44
C TYR A 33 -3.76 3.16 -1.02
N VAL A 34 -4.90 2.68 -1.49
CA VAL A 34 -5.28 1.27 -1.40
C VAL A 34 -4.89 0.59 -2.71
N PRO A 35 -4.03 -0.44 -2.69
CA PRO A 35 -3.78 -1.22 -3.90
C PRO A 35 -5.06 -1.97 -4.29
N MET A 36 -5.46 -1.83 -5.56
CA MET A 36 -6.65 -2.47 -6.11
C MET A 36 -6.26 -3.60 -7.05
N PHE A 37 -6.96 -4.73 -6.96
CA PHE A 37 -6.85 -5.82 -7.93
C PHE A 37 -7.59 -5.45 -9.23
N THR A 38 -8.88 -5.14 -9.11
CA THR A 38 -9.70 -4.47 -10.13
C THR A 38 -10.16 -3.12 -9.57
N LYS A 39 -11.05 -2.41 -10.25
CA LYS A 39 -11.64 -1.17 -9.71
C LYS A 39 -12.52 -1.40 -8.47
N GLU A 40 -13.01 -2.62 -8.30
CA GLU A 40 -13.99 -3.00 -7.29
C GLU A 40 -13.38 -3.86 -6.18
N ILE A 41 -12.33 -4.62 -6.50
CA ILE A 41 -11.71 -5.58 -5.57
C ILE A 41 -10.39 -5.02 -5.04
N PRO A 42 -10.29 -4.73 -3.73
CA PRO A 42 -9.02 -4.36 -3.10
C PRO A 42 -7.99 -5.51 -3.17
N LEU A 43 -6.72 -5.19 -3.29
CA LEU A 43 -5.61 -6.15 -3.29
C LEU A 43 -4.98 -6.34 -1.90
N ILE A 44 -5.76 -6.12 -0.86
CA ILE A 44 -5.42 -6.29 0.56
C ILE A 44 -6.56 -7.04 1.25
N SER A 45 -6.32 -7.59 2.44
CA SER A 45 -7.38 -8.28 3.18
C SER A 45 -8.56 -7.36 3.47
N LYS A 46 -9.76 -7.92 3.52
CA LYS A 46 -10.99 -7.19 3.79
C LYS A 46 -10.94 -6.47 5.14
N LYS A 47 -10.42 -7.14 6.16
CA LYS A 47 -10.24 -6.55 7.49
C LYS A 47 -9.36 -5.30 7.49
N HIS A 48 -8.26 -5.34 6.70
CA HIS A 48 -7.39 -4.16 6.59
C HIS A 48 -8.05 -3.04 5.80
N TYR A 49 -8.78 -3.37 4.74
CA TYR A 49 -9.54 -2.39 3.96
C TYR A 49 -10.60 -1.68 4.80
N GLU A 50 -11.42 -2.45 5.53
CA GLU A 50 -12.43 -1.89 6.44
C GLU A 50 -11.81 -1.03 7.56
N PHE A 51 -10.66 -1.46 8.09
CA PHE A 51 -9.90 -0.67 9.06
C PHE A 51 -9.45 0.67 8.47
N ILE A 52 -8.93 0.69 7.23
CA ILE A 52 -8.57 1.92 6.54
C ILE A 52 -9.78 2.86 6.42
N LEU A 53 -10.93 2.35 6.00
CA LEU A 53 -12.13 3.17 5.87
C LEU A 53 -12.57 3.78 7.22
N LYS A 54 -12.63 2.97 8.27
CA LYS A 54 -12.97 3.44 9.63
C LYS A 54 -11.98 4.47 10.16
N THR A 55 -10.69 4.24 9.96
CA THR A 55 -9.64 5.16 10.40
C THR A 55 -9.67 6.47 9.60
N ALA A 56 -10.03 6.43 8.31
CA ALA A 56 -10.23 7.63 7.52
C ALA A 56 -11.35 8.52 8.09
N GLU A 57 -12.48 7.92 8.47
CA GLU A 57 -13.58 8.66 9.13
C GLU A 57 -13.15 9.23 10.49
N TYR A 58 -12.39 8.47 11.26
CA TYR A 58 -11.84 8.94 12.52
C TYR A 58 -10.94 10.17 12.33
N PHE A 59 -10.04 10.15 11.35
CA PHE A 59 -9.19 11.30 11.03
C PHE A 59 -10.00 12.52 10.57
N ARG A 60 -11.06 12.31 9.78
CA ARG A 60 -11.99 13.38 9.38
C ARG A 60 -12.69 14.00 10.57
N GLY A 61 -13.11 13.17 11.53
CA GLY A 61 -13.69 13.62 12.81
C GLY A 61 -12.74 14.48 13.65
N LEU A 62 -11.42 14.31 13.48
CA LEU A 62 -10.37 15.13 14.11
C LEU A 62 -9.99 16.38 13.28
N GLY A 63 -10.67 16.63 12.16
CA GLY A 63 -10.43 17.79 11.31
C GLY A 63 -9.36 17.61 10.22
N ALA A 64 -8.86 16.39 10.00
CA ALA A 64 -7.98 16.10 8.87
C ALA A 64 -8.78 15.94 7.57
N GLU A 65 -8.21 16.40 6.47
CA GLU A 65 -8.70 16.08 5.14
C GLU A 65 -8.13 14.72 4.73
N VAL A 66 -8.99 13.75 4.33
CA VAL A 66 -8.54 12.42 3.90
C VAL A 66 -8.94 12.17 2.46
N TYR A 67 -7.95 11.91 1.62
CA TYR A 67 -8.06 11.65 0.20
C TYR A 67 -7.71 10.20 -0.10
N PHE A 68 -8.47 9.55 -0.98
CA PHE A 68 -8.11 8.25 -1.53
C PHE A 68 -7.51 8.43 -2.93
N ALA A 69 -6.22 8.14 -3.05
CA ALA A 69 -5.51 8.25 -4.31
C ALA A 69 -5.92 7.14 -5.27
N ASN A 70 -6.56 7.52 -6.37
CA ASN A 70 -6.94 6.67 -7.49
C ASN A 70 -6.26 7.18 -8.77
N GLY A 71 -6.30 6.62 -9.87
CA GLY A 71 -5.68 7.11 -11.13
C GLY A 71 -4.34 6.47 -11.48
N GLY A 72 -3.84 5.56 -10.62
CA GLY A 72 -2.84 4.57 -10.98
C GLY A 72 -3.50 3.35 -11.61
N LEU A 73 -2.70 2.44 -12.21
CA LEU A 73 -3.21 1.18 -12.71
C LEU A 73 -3.64 0.28 -11.55
N THR A 74 -4.77 -0.42 -11.72
CA THR A 74 -5.09 -1.60 -10.90
C THR A 74 -4.11 -2.73 -11.20
N TYR A 75 -4.09 -3.77 -10.38
CA TYR A 75 -3.17 -4.89 -10.60
C TYR A 75 -3.50 -5.62 -11.91
N TYR A 76 -4.78 -5.83 -12.19
CA TYR A 76 -5.25 -6.44 -13.42
C TYR A 76 -4.82 -5.61 -14.65
N GLU A 77 -5.09 -4.30 -14.62
CA GLU A 77 -4.67 -3.38 -15.68
C GLU A 77 -3.14 -3.33 -15.84
N TYR A 78 -2.38 -3.41 -14.74
CA TYR A 78 -0.92 -3.46 -14.81
C TYR A 78 -0.43 -4.72 -15.51
N VAL A 79 -0.95 -5.90 -15.14
CA VAL A 79 -0.51 -7.18 -15.70
C VAL A 79 -0.80 -7.25 -17.20
N THR A 80 -1.96 -6.76 -17.62
CA THR A 80 -2.41 -6.77 -19.03
C THR A 80 -1.94 -5.56 -19.85
N HIS A 81 -1.28 -4.57 -19.20
CA HIS A 81 -0.82 -3.36 -19.88
C HIS A 81 0.22 -3.65 -20.96
N ILE A 82 -0.02 -3.17 -22.19
CA ILE A 82 0.91 -3.34 -23.31
C ILE A 82 2.01 -2.27 -23.22
N ALA A 83 3.26 -2.70 -23.19
CA ALA A 83 4.42 -1.82 -23.15
C ALA A 83 4.54 -1.00 -24.46
N LYS A 84 4.51 0.31 -24.34
CA LYS A 84 4.58 1.25 -25.48
C LYS A 84 6.01 1.52 -25.94
N LYS A 85 7.03 1.26 -25.09
CA LYS A 85 8.45 1.57 -25.32
C LYS A 85 9.36 0.50 -24.74
N GLY A 86 10.63 0.53 -25.14
CA GLY A 86 11.69 -0.32 -24.60
C GLY A 86 11.73 -1.73 -25.18
N LYS A 87 12.52 -2.60 -24.56
CA LYS A 87 12.76 -3.99 -24.99
C LYS A 87 11.49 -4.83 -25.15
N ASN A 88 10.49 -4.56 -24.35
CA ASN A 88 9.23 -5.32 -24.31
C ASN A 88 8.09 -4.59 -25.05
N LYS A 89 8.39 -3.64 -25.97
CA LYS A 89 7.36 -2.95 -26.75
C LYS A 89 6.42 -3.94 -27.45
N GLY A 90 5.12 -3.72 -27.32
CA GLY A 90 4.07 -4.58 -27.91
C GLY A 90 3.71 -5.81 -27.06
N GLN A 91 4.41 -6.08 -25.94
CA GLN A 91 4.12 -7.18 -25.03
C GLN A 91 3.41 -6.67 -23.77
N ILE A 92 2.61 -7.50 -23.14
CA ILE A 92 2.03 -7.18 -21.82
C ILE A 92 3.13 -7.09 -20.75
N PHE A 93 2.87 -6.39 -19.64
CA PHE A 93 3.84 -6.32 -18.54
C PHE A 93 4.01 -7.68 -17.84
N GLY A 94 2.93 -8.44 -17.70
CA GLY A 94 2.91 -9.68 -16.93
C GLY A 94 3.03 -9.41 -15.42
N PHE A 95 3.15 -10.48 -14.64
CA PHE A 95 3.23 -10.36 -13.19
C PHE A 95 4.45 -9.55 -12.73
N PRO A 96 4.27 -8.69 -11.70
CA PRO A 96 5.37 -7.89 -11.17
C PRO A 96 6.49 -8.78 -10.63
N ILE A 97 7.72 -8.51 -11.02
CA ILE A 97 8.90 -9.17 -10.47
C ILE A 97 9.53 -8.25 -9.43
N VAL A 98 9.80 -8.79 -8.25
CA VAL A 98 10.62 -8.13 -7.23
C VAL A 98 12.07 -8.51 -7.48
N GLY A 99 12.77 -7.67 -8.24
CA GLY A 99 14.20 -7.82 -8.55
C GLY A 99 15.03 -6.73 -7.86
N ARG A 100 16.17 -6.39 -8.47
CA ARG A 100 16.99 -5.25 -8.04
C ARG A 100 16.22 -3.96 -8.33
N GLY A 101 15.50 -3.43 -7.34
CA GLY A 101 14.78 -2.17 -7.46
C GLY A 101 13.30 -2.23 -7.07
N MET A 102 12.54 -1.30 -7.60
CA MET A 102 11.14 -1.10 -7.27
C MET A 102 10.24 -2.06 -8.05
N CYS A 103 9.24 -2.62 -7.37
CA CYS A 103 8.16 -3.35 -8.02
C CYS A 103 7.45 -2.44 -9.05
N GLY A 104 7.27 -2.93 -10.30
CA GLY A 104 6.63 -2.16 -11.37
C GLY A 104 5.21 -1.73 -11.03
N PHE A 105 4.44 -2.58 -10.38
CA PHE A 105 3.10 -2.21 -9.90
C PHE A 105 3.14 -1.11 -8.83
N LYS A 106 4.15 -1.11 -7.93
CA LYS A 106 4.34 0.01 -7.00
C LYS A 106 4.56 1.34 -7.75
N ARG A 107 5.33 1.31 -8.85
CA ARG A 107 5.59 2.51 -9.67
C ARG A 107 4.32 3.00 -10.38
N ASP A 108 3.65 2.11 -11.13
CA ASP A 108 2.59 2.49 -12.07
C ASP A 108 1.19 2.52 -11.42
N GLY A 109 1.00 1.79 -10.32
CA GLY A 109 -0.17 1.87 -9.45
C GLY A 109 0.01 2.94 -8.37
N LYS A 110 0.78 2.61 -7.32
CA LYS A 110 0.87 3.45 -6.12
C LYS A 110 1.46 4.83 -6.36
N LEU A 111 2.70 4.90 -6.88
CA LEU A 111 3.39 6.20 -6.98
C LEU A 111 2.70 7.12 -7.98
N LYS A 112 2.17 6.57 -9.06
CA LYS A 112 1.40 7.34 -10.03
C LYS A 112 0.09 7.86 -9.43
N ALA A 113 -0.65 7.03 -8.69
CA ALA A 113 -1.87 7.46 -8.02
C ALA A 113 -1.61 8.59 -7.01
N LEU A 114 -0.56 8.45 -6.18
CA LEU A 114 -0.17 9.48 -5.22
C LEU A 114 0.25 10.80 -5.89
N ALA A 115 0.97 10.72 -7.03
CA ALA A 115 1.38 11.90 -7.78
C ALA A 115 0.21 12.61 -8.46
N LEU A 116 -0.83 11.89 -8.87
CA LEU A 116 -2.03 12.44 -9.50
C LEU A 116 -3.07 12.94 -8.50
N CYS A 117 -2.92 12.60 -7.21
CA CYS A 117 -3.85 13.02 -6.17
C CYS A 117 -3.62 14.49 -5.84
N ASP A 118 -4.47 15.35 -6.38
CA ASP A 118 -4.46 16.78 -6.06
C ASP A 118 -5.08 17.03 -4.69
N VAL A 119 -4.29 17.54 -3.78
CA VAL A 119 -4.72 17.93 -2.43
C VAL A 119 -4.63 19.46 -2.23
N GLY A 120 -4.39 20.21 -3.29
CA GLY A 120 -4.14 21.65 -3.22
C GLY A 120 -2.81 21.98 -2.52
N LYS A 121 -2.68 23.20 -2.01
CA LYS A 121 -1.42 23.69 -1.40
C LYS A 121 -1.09 22.99 -0.09
N TYR A 122 0.18 22.74 0.16
CA TYR A 122 0.76 22.26 1.41
C TYR A 122 2.19 22.79 1.57
N ASP A 123 2.72 22.78 2.78
CA ASP A 123 4.05 23.32 3.09
C ASP A 123 5.14 22.27 2.87
N TYR A 124 4.87 21.00 3.20
CA TYR A 124 5.78 19.85 2.97
C TYR A 124 5.05 18.51 2.95
N GLU A 125 5.74 17.47 2.49
CA GLU A 125 5.22 16.10 2.51
C GLU A 125 5.72 15.34 3.75
N GLY A 126 4.76 14.75 4.50
CA GLY A 126 5.01 13.88 5.64
C GLY A 126 5.12 12.41 5.24
N VAL A 127 5.99 11.67 5.92
CA VAL A 127 6.13 10.21 5.77
C VAL A 127 6.23 9.55 7.15
N GLY A 128 5.69 8.33 7.27
CA GLY A 128 5.80 7.51 8.48
C GLY A 128 7.09 6.68 8.45
N ILE A 129 8.21 7.27 8.82
CA ILE A 129 9.50 6.59 9.02
C ILE A 129 9.86 6.74 10.49
N ALA A 130 9.93 5.62 11.21
CA ALA A 130 10.23 5.62 12.62
C ALA A 130 11.68 6.05 12.92
N TYR A 131 11.94 6.46 14.16
CA TYR A 131 13.23 6.99 14.59
C TYR A 131 14.38 5.99 14.41
N ASP A 132 14.13 4.72 14.66
CA ASP A 132 15.08 3.62 14.51
C ASP A 132 15.32 3.17 13.06
N GLU A 133 14.56 3.69 12.08
CA GLU A 133 14.75 3.45 10.64
C GLU A 133 15.77 4.44 10.01
N THR A 134 16.91 4.66 10.62
CA THR A 134 17.91 5.69 10.25
C THR A 134 18.35 5.62 8.78
N LYS A 135 18.51 4.41 8.22
CA LYS A 135 18.89 4.22 6.79
C LYS A 135 17.84 4.74 5.84
N ARG A 136 16.55 4.56 6.17
CA ARG A 136 15.44 5.07 5.36
C ARG A 136 15.31 6.57 5.50
N HIS A 137 15.49 7.08 6.71
CA HIS A 137 15.47 8.52 6.99
C HIS A 137 16.56 9.25 6.20
N GLY A 138 17.79 8.73 6.16
CA GLY A 138 18.90 9.31 5.41
C GLY A 138 18.73 9.32 3.89
N GLN A 139 17.68 8.69 3.35
CA GLN A 139 17.33 8.71 1.93
C GLN A 139 16.20 9.68 1.60
N LEU A 140 15.68 10.42 2.58
CA LEU A 140 14.66 11.44 2.35
C LEU A 140 15.22 12.61 1.55
N THR A 141 14.39 13.13 0.65
CA THR A 141 14.69 14.38 -0.06
C THR A 141 14.21 15.57 0.77
N ASP A 142 14.69 16.78 0.45
CA ASP A 142 14.46 18.00 1.23
C ASP A 142 12.98 18.33 1.51
N ASN A 143 12.09 17.90 0.63
CA ASN A 143 10.65 18.12 0.77
C ASN A 143 9.92 17.06 1.61
N LEU A 144 10.61 15.95 1.98
CA LEU A 144 10.04 14.87 2.75
C LEU A 144 10.52 14.94 4.20
N ARG A 145 9.58 14.96 5.15
CA ARG A 145 9.88 15.01 6.59
C ARG A 145 9.19 13.85 7.31
N SER A 146 9.84 13.34 8.34
CA SER A 146 9.23 12.37 9.24
C SER A 146 9.08 12.96 10.63
N ILE A 147 7.84 13.22 11.04
CA ILE A 147 7.52 13.65 12.39
C ILE A 147 7.93 12.59 13.43
N LEU A 148 7.84 11.30 13.10
CA LEU A 148 8.25 10.23 14.00
C LEU A 148 9.76 10.31 14.29
N PHE A 149 10.56 10.68 13.28
CA PHE A 149 11.99 10.88 13.47
C PHE A 149 12.30 12.15 14.27
N GLU A 150 11.60 13.26 13.99
CA GLU A 150 11.73 14.53 14.71
C GLU A 150 11.40 14.38 16.20
N GLU A 151 10.35 13.61 16.52
CA GLU A 151 9.87 13.38 17.90
C GLU A 151 10.47 12.13 18.55
N LYS A 152 11.46 11.47 17.88
CA LYS A 152 12.15 10.26 18.36
C LYS A 152 11.22 9.08 18.68
N ILE A 153 10.14 8.94 17.92
CA ILE A 153 9.19 7.84 18.04
C ILE A 153 9.71 6.63 17.27
N THR A 154 9.94 5.52 17.96
CA THR A 154 10.41 4.26 17.39
C THR A 154 9.27 3.43 16.77
N GLU A 155 9.59 2.35 16.05
CA GLU A 155 8.59 1.39 15.56
C GLU A 155 7.79 0.76 16.71
N ASP A 156 8.42 0.49 17.84
CA ASP A 156 7.77 -0.10 19.01
C ASP A 156 6.84 0.92 19.67
N ASP A 157 7.27 2.17 19.87
CA ASP A 157 6.41 3.26 20.38
C ASP A 157 5.17 3.47 19.49
N ALA A 158 5.36 3.48 18.17
CA ALA A 158 4.24 3.62 17.23
C ALA A 158 3.28 2.42 17.32
N THR A 159 3.80 1.22 17.56
CA THR A 159 3.02 -0.01 17.72
C THR A 159 2.17 0.03 18.99
N GLU A 160 2.80 0.35 20.13
CA GLU A 160 2.12 0.43 21.42
C GLU A 160 1.04 1.52 21.40
N TRP A 161 1.41 2.71 20.94
CA TRP A 161 0.47 3.82 20.82
C TRP A 161 -0.75 3.47 19.96
N CYS A 162 -0.55 2.82 18.79
CA CYS A 162 -1.65 2.41 17.92
C CYS A 162 -2.56 1.36 18.60
N LYS A 163 -2.01 0.44 19.39
CA LYS A 163 -2.79 -0.56 20.13
C LYS A 163 -3.64 0.10 21.23
N GLU A 164 -3.04 0.98 22.02
CA GLU A 164 -3.72 1.70 23.11
C GLU A 164 -4.86 2.58 22.60
N ASN A 165 -4.72 3.14 21.39
CA ASN A 165 -5.71 4.02 20.79
C ASN A 165 -6.68 3.32 19.81
N CYS A 166 -6.71 1.99 19.76
CA CYS A 166 -7.54 1.18 18.84
C CYS A 166 -7.31 1.51 17.35
N LEU A 167 -6.11 2.01 17.00
CA LEU A 167 -5.67 2.36 15.65
C LEU A 167 -4.62 1.37 15.11
N TYR A 168 -4.57 0.17 15.65
CA TYR A 168 -3.74 -0.93 15.19
C TYR A 168 -4.53 -1.83 14.26
N SER A 169 -4.06 -1.98 13.02
CA SER A 169 -4.78 -2.76 12.01
C SER A 169 -4.96 -4.22 12.47
N PRO A 170 -6.18 -4.78 12.39
CA PRO A 170 -6.45 -6.18 12.73
C PRO A 170 -5.71 -7.17 11.81
N HIS A 171 -5.26 -6.72 10.64
CA HIS A 171 -4.42 -7.51 9.75
C HIS A 171 -3.12 -7.97 10.44
N TYR A 172 -2.52 -7.15 11.30
CA TYR A 172 -1.32 -7.53 12.04
C TYR A 172 -1.51 -8.65 13.05
N SER A 173 -2.72 -8.87 13.54
CA SER A 173 -3.02 -9.93 14.51
C SER A 173 -3.20 -11.31 13.87
N CYS A 174 -3.51 -11.38 12.57
CA CYS A 174 -3.93 -12.60 11.89
C CYS A 174 -2.78 -13.53 11.48
N THR A 175 -1.53 -13.07 11.39
CA THR A 175 -0.46 -13.85 10.76
C THR A 175 0.56 -14.44 11.71
N GLY A 176 0.52 -14.12 13.00
CA GLY A 176 1.44 -14.69 14.00
C GLY A 176 2.94 -14.40 13.78
N LYS A 177 3.30 -13.54 12.83
CA LYS A 177 4.69 -13.13 12.55
C LYS A 177 4.99 -11.78 13.16
N LYS A 178 6.20 -11.63 13.75
CA LYS A 178 6.68 -10.37 14.36
C LYS A 178 6.81 -9.19 13.40
N LYS A 179 6.86 -9.44 12.08
CA LYS A 179 6.94 -8.40 11.04
C LYS A 179 5.92 -8.71 9.95
N MET A 180 4.82 -8.01 10.00
CA MET A 180 3.79 -8.09 8.99
C MET A 180 3.89 -6.91 8.04
N ARG A 181 3.46 -7.14 6.81
CA ARG A 181 3.57 -6.18 5.72
C ARG A 181 2.17 -5.78 5.26
N ASP A 182 1.91 -4.48 5.22
CA ASP A 182 0.74 -3.92 4.52
C ASP A 182 0.95 -4.04 3.00
N GLY A 183 1.06 -5.27 2.50
CA GLY A 183 1.42 -5.54 1.12
C GLY A 183 0.22 -5.97 0.28
N CYS A 184 0.40 -5.93 -1.04
CA CYS A 184 -0.53 -6.52 -1.97
C CYS A 184 -0.62 -8.04 -1.72
N ALA A 185 -1.80 -8.62 -1.66
CA ALA A 185 -2.01 -10.07 -1.46
C ALA A 185 -1.33 -10.92 -2.53
N LEU A 186 -1.34 -10.48 -3.80
CA LEU A 186 -0.63 -11.13 -4.91
C LEU A 186 0.84 -10.66 -5.05
N CYS A 187 1.43 -10.12 -3.99
CA CYS A 187 2.84 -9.75 -3.98
C CYS A 187 3.71 -11.01 -3.98
N PHE A 188 4.81 -10.98 -4.71
CA PHE A 188 5.84 -12.04 -4.67
C PHE A 188 6.36 -12.35 -3.26
N ASN A 189 6.33 -11.36 -2.38
CA ASN A 189 6.75 -11.49 -0.98
C ASN A 189 5.58 -11.75 -0.01
N ALA A 190 4.34 -11.89 -0.48
CA ALA A 190 3.22 -12.27 0.36
C ALA A 190 3.38 -13.74 0.78
N SER A 191 2.99 -14.06 2.02
CA SER A 191 2.94 -15.44 2.49
C SER A 191 1.76 -16.17 1.82
N GLU A 192 1.81 -17.49 1.81
CA GLU A 192 0.70 -18.34 1.35
C GLU A 192 -0.58 -18.02 2.13
N LYS A 193 -0.47 -17.88 3.44
CA LYS A 193 -1.60 -17.54 4.31
C LYS A 193 -2.24 -16.19 3.97
N GLU A 194 -1.44 -15.15 3.66
CA GLU A 194 -1.98 -13.84 3.25
C GLU A 194 -2.73 -13.93 1.92
N ARG A 195 -2.26 -14.76 0.98
CA ARG A 195 -2.95 -15.00 -0.29
C ARG A 195 -4.24 -15.79 -0.09
N GLN A 196 -4.19 -16.86 0.71
CA GLN A 196 -5.36 -17.67 1.02
C GLN A 196 -6.45 -16.82 1.68
N GLU A 197 -6.11 -16.04 2.72
CA GLU A 197 -7.05 -15.12 3.39
C GLU A 197 -7.68 -14.15 2.38
N TRP A 198 -6.90 -13.62 1.44
CA TRP A 198 -7.42 -12.71 0.43
C TRP A 198 -8.39 -13.38 -0.55
N PHE A 199 -8.15 -14.62 -0.95
CA PHE A 199 -9.09 -15.38 -1.80
C PHE A 199 -10.35 -15.79 -1.04
N GLU A 200 -10.25 -16.05 0.27
CA GLU A 200 -11.41 -16.28 1.13
C GLU A 200 -12.26 -15.00 1.27
N ASP A 201 -11.60 -13.85 1.40
CA ASP A 201 -12.24 -12.53 1.46
C ASP A 201 -12.91 -12.10 0.14
N TYR A 202 -12.34 -12.52 -1.01
CA TYR A 202 -12.76 -12.12 -2.37
C TYR A 202 -12.78 -13.31 -3.34
N PRO A 203 -13.69 -14.27 -3.16
CA PRO A 203 -13.76 -15.46 -4.02
C PRO A 203 -14.04 -15.12 -5.49
N GLU A 204 -14.69 -13.98 -5.76
CA GLU A 204 -14.90 -13.47 -7.12
C GLU A 204 -13.60 -13.08 -7.85
N ALA A 205 -12.50 -12.92 -7.14
CA ALA A 205 -11.20 -12.68 -7.74
C ALA A 205 -10.59 -13.94 -8.37
N ILE A 206 -10.97 -15.13 -7.92
CA ILE A 206 -10.38 -16.41 -8.37
C ILE A 206 -10.45 -16.57 -9.89
N PRO A 207 -11.63 -16.48 -10.56
CA PRO A 207 -11.69 -16.63 -12.01
C PRO A 207 -10.85 -15.59 -12.76
N LEU A 208 -10.76 -14.36 -12.25
CA LEU A 208 -9.95 -13.30 -12.85
C LEU A 208 -8.45 -13.55 -12.69
N VAL A 209 -8.02 -14.14 -11.58
CA VAL A 209 -6.62 -14.54 -11.39
C VAL A 209 -6.26 -15.70 -12.31
N ILE A 210 -7.17 -16.66 -12.51
CA ILE A 210 -7.02 -17.76 -13.47
C ILE A 210 -6.85 -17.20 -14.89
N GLU A 211 -7.72 -16.27 -15.28
CA GLU A 211 -7.63 -15.60 -16.57
C GLU A 211 -6.29 -14.90 -16.76
N LEU A 212 -5.83 -14.10 -15.78
CA LEU A 212 -4.52 -13.46 -15.83
C LEU A 212 -3.36 -14.43 -15.97
N GLN A 213 -3.42 -15.58 -15.28
CA GLN A 213 -2.40 -16.63 -15.41
C GLN A 213 -2.33 -17.17 -16.84
N ASN A 214 -3.49 -17.44 -17.44
CA ASN A 214 -3.57 -17.95 -18.81
C ASN A 214 -3.04 -16.92 -19.81
N ILE A 215 -3.44 -15.66 -19.68
CA ILE A 215 -2.94 -14.55 -20.52
C ILE A 215 -1.41 -14.43 -20.41
N VAL A 216 -0.88 -14.46 -19.18
CA VAL A 216 0.58 -14.33 -18.98
C VAL A 216 1.31 -15.55 -19.50
N LYS A 217 0.79 -16.75 -19.27
CA LYS A 217 1.39 -18.00 -19.80
C LYS A 217 1.46 -18.02 -21.33
N GLU A 218 0.45 -17.51 -21.99
CA GLU A 218 0.36 -17.43 -23.45
C GLU A 218 1.28 -16.33 -24.02
N GLN A 219 1.21 -15.11 -23.48
CA GLN A 219 1.86 -13.94 -24.06
C GLN A 219 3.25 -13.65 -23.49
N ARG A 220 3.58 -14.17 -22.31
CA ARG A 220 4.85 -13.96 -21.60
C ARG A 220 5.32 -15.23 -20.88
N PRO A 221 5.54 -16.34 -21.62
CA PRO A 221 5.89 -17.64 -21.01
C PRO A 221 7.19 -17.61 -20.18
N GLU A 222 8.06 -16.62 -20.42
CA GLU A 222 9.27 -16.41 -19.62
C GLU A 222 9.01 -15.75 -18.26
N ARG A 223 7.80 -15.28 -17.99
CA ARG A 223 7.43 -14.71 -16.69
C ARG A 223 7.05 -15.81 -15.71
N PRO A 224 7.56 -15.77 -14.47
CA PRO A 224 7.16 -16.74 -13.48
C PRO A 224 5.65 -16.63 -13.21
N PRO A 225 4.96 -17.77 -13.02
CA PRO A 225 3.57 -17.74 -12.56
C PRO A 225 3.45 -17.15 -11.17
N LEU A 226 2.23 -16.77 -10.77
CA LEU A 226 1.97 -16.47 -9.37
C LEU A 226 2.26 -17.73 -8.54
N ARG A 227 2.96 -17.57 -7.39
CA ARG A 227 3.22 -18.69 -6.49
C ARG A 227 1.91 -19.23 -5.89
N ASP A 228 1.86 -20.52 -5.67
CA ASP A 228 0.77 -21.21 -4.94
C ASP A 228 -0.61 -21.17 -5.63
N TYR A 229 -0.61 -20.89 -6.92
CA TYR A 229 -1.82 -20.86 -7.74
C TYR A 229 -2.53 -22.23 -7.86
N LYS A 230 -1.77 -23.32 -7.74
CA LYS A 230 -2.30 -24.69 -7.86
C LYS A 230 -3.38 -25.05 -6.84
N TYR A 231 -3.48 -24.33 -5.73
CA TYR A 231 -4.50 -24.58 -4.69
C TYR A 231 -5.92 -24.10 -5.07
N PHE A 232 -6.07 -23.43 -6.20
CA PHE A 232 -7.36 -22.89 -6.64
C PHE A 232 -7.88 -23.55 -7.93
N LEU A 233 -7.18 -24.59 -8.41
CA LEU A 233 -7.55 -25.33 -9.63
C LEU A 233 -8.16 -26.71 -9.33
N GLU A 234 -8.27 -27.09 -8.07
CA GLU A 234 -8.99 -28.28 -7.59
C GLU A 234 -10.38 -27.87 -7.11
#